data_b055e319bd42a196b2a935a97eb7bee5
#
_entry.id   b055e319bd42a196b2a935a97eb7bee5
#
_cell.length_a   1.000
_cell.length_b   1.000
_cell.length_c   1.000
_cell.angle_alpha   90.00
_cell.angle_beta   90.00
_cell.angle_gamma   90.00
#
_symmetry.space_group_name_H-M   'P 1'
#
loop_
_entity.id
_entity.type
_entity.pdbx_description
1 polymer ?
#
loop_
_entity_poly.entity_id
_entity_poly.type
_entity_poly.pdbx_seq_one_letter_code
_entity_poly.pdbx_strand_id
1 'polypeptide(L)'
;MTDNALPAIDENTRIAVLGLGYVGLPLAVALARHFDCVGLDIDESRIAELREGHDRTNEVDDDALRESALELTADPADCAGADVYIVTVPTPVDADNRPDLDPVLAATRTVAKLLSPGRCAIVCYESTVYPGVTEDVCGPELAAASGLEHGPHFRLG
;
A
#
# COMPACT_ATOMS: atom_id res chain seq x y z
N MET A 1 -4.39 17.33 -23.63
CA MET A 1 -4.49 17.36 -22.16
C MET A 1 -5.29 16.14 -21.74
N THR A 2 -4.63 15.16 -21.19
CA THR A 2 -5.36 14.09 -20.49
C THR A 2 -5.74 14.65 -19.12
N ASP A 3 -7.00 15.03 -18.97
CA ASP A 3 -7.57 15.36 -17.67
C ASP A 3 -7.68 14.04 -16.91
N ASN A 4 -6.58 13.65 -16.23
CA ASN A 4 -6.57 12.46 -15.39
C ASN A 4 -7.34 12.80 -14.11
N ALA A 5 -8.67 12.73 -14.19
CA ALA A 5 -9.53 12.87 -13.03
C ALA A 5 -9.17 11.82 -11.97
N LEU A 6 -9.40 12.15 -10.71
CA LEU A 6 -9.33 11.18 -9.63
C LEU A 6 -10.23 9.98 -9.95
N PRO A 7 -9.79 8.75 -9.61
CA PRO A 7 -10.66 7.59 -9.76
C PRO A 7 -11.93 7.77 -8.91
N ALA A 8 -13.07 7.41 -9.47
CA ALA A 8 -14.28 7.27 -8.68
C ALA A 8 -14.10 6.10 -7.69
N ILE A 9 -14.45 6.32 -6.44
CA ILE A 9 -14.41 5.26 -5.43
C ILE A 9 -15.78 4.59 -5.41
N ASP A 10 -15.84 3.41 -5.95
CA ASP A 10 -17.04 2.59 -6.05
C ASP A 10 -16.70 1.10 -5.87
N GLU A 11 -17.66 0.23 -6.09
CA GLU A 11 -17.52 -1.23 -5.95
C GLU A 11 -16.49 -1.86 -6.91
N ASN A 12 -16.09 -1.15 -7.96
CA ASN A 12 -15.08 -1.60 -8.92
C ASN A 12 -13.67 -1.08 -8.58
N THR A 13 -13.54 -0.28 -7.52
CA THR A 13 -12.26 0.26 -7.08
C THR A 13 -11.32 -0.87 -6.65
N ARG A 14 -10.13 -0.90 -7.24
CA ARG A 14 -9.05 -1.82 -6.83
C ARG A 14 -8.10 -1.12 -5.87
N ILE A 15 -7.87 -1.75 -4.72
CA ILE A 15 -7.01 -1.22 -3.65
C ILE A 15 -5.86 -2.18 -3.40
N ALA A 16 -4.64 -1.66 -3.35
CA ALA A 16 -3.46 -2.40 -2.94
C ALA A 16 -2.96 -1.87 -1.58
N VAL A 17 -2.79 -2.77 -0.61
CA VAL A 17 -2.24 -2.47 0.71
C VAL A 17 -0.83 -3.07 0.78
N LEU A 18 0.18 -2.21 1.01
CA LEU A 18 1.59 -2.60 1.08
C LEU A 18 2.06 -2.65 2.53
N GLY A 19 2.38 -3.85 2.98
CA GLY A 19 2.73 -4.15 4.36
C GLY A 19 1.54 -4.73 5.13
N LEU A 20 1.63 -6.00 5.54
CA LEU A 20 0.56 -6.74 6.20
C LEU A 20 0.92 -7.07 7.66
N GLY A 21 1.32 -6.03 8.38
CA GLY A 21 1.58 -6.08 9.81
C GLY A 21 0.36 -5.71 10.65
N TYR A 22 0.59 -5.10 11.81
CA TYR A 22 -0.45 -4.74 12.78
C TYR A 22 -1.51 -3.78 12.25
N VAL A 23 -1.15 -2.91 11.32
CA VAL A 23 -2.08 -1.93 10.71
C VAL A 23 -2.60 -2.43 9.38
N GLY A 24 -1.71 -2.90 8.51
CA GLY A 24 -2.04 -3.22 7.12
C GLY A 24 -2.97 -4.41 6.97
N LEU A 25 -2.76 -5.49 7.73
CA LEU A 25 -3.60 -6.68 7.61
C LEU A 25 -5.06 -6.43 8.02
N PRO A 26 -5.36 -5.89 9.21
CA PRO A 26 -6.75 -5.58 9.57
C PRO A 26 -7.42 -4.63 8.59
N LEU A 27 -6.70 -3.62 8.12
CA LEU A 27 -7.19 -2.68 7.12
C LEU A 27 -7.52 -3.38 5.80
N ALA A 28 -6.62 -4.21 5.28
CA ALA A 28 -6.81 -4.93 4.03
C ALA A 28 -7.99 -5.91 4.11
N VAL A 29 -8.14 -6.63 5.21
CA VAL A 29 -9.29 -7.54 5.45
C VAL A 29 -10.61 -6.76 5.50
N ALA A 30 -10.63 -5.60 6.15
CA ALA A 30 -11.81 -4.74 6.21
C ALA A 30 -12.18 -4.18 4.81
N LEU A 31 -11.20 -3.71 4.05
CA LEU A 31 -11.40 -3.19 2.70
C LEU A 31 -11.87 -4.27 1.72
N ALA A 32 -11.37 -5.49 1.85
CA ALA A 32 -11.75 -6.62 0.99
C ALA A 32 -13.22 -7.03 1.10
N ARG A 33 -13.93 -6.53 2.11
CA ARG A 33 -15.39 -6.72 2.23
C ARG A 33 -16.20 -5.86 1.24
N HIS A 34 -15.59 -4.81 0.72
CA HIS A 34 -16.29 -3.78 -0.07
C HIS A 34 -15.63 -3.52 -1.43
N PHE A 35 -14.36 -3.85 -1.58
CA PHE A 35 -13.54 -3.53 -2.75
C PHE A 35 -12.73 -4.73 -3.22
N ASP A 36 -12.29 -4.70 -4.46
CA ASP A 36 -11.24 -5.58 -4.96
C ASP A 36 -9.91 -5.20 -4.29
N CYS A 37 -9.49 -5.97 -3.31
CA CYS A 37 -8.34 -5.64 -2.47
C CYS A 37 -7.24 -6.71 -2.57
N VAL A 38 -6.01 -6.26 -2.81
CA VAL A 38 -4.80 -7.06 -2.77
C VAL A 38 -3.88 -6.58 -1.66
N GLY A 39 -3.41 -7.51 -0.83
CA GLY A 39 -2.43 -7.27 0.21
C GLY A 39 -1.06 -7.81 -0.20
N LEU A 40 -0.07 -6.92 -0.22
CA LEU A 40 1.31 -7.23 -0.53
C LEU A 40 2.18 -7.20 0.73
N ASP A 41 2.95 -8.25 0.95
CA ASP A 41 4.06 -8.22 1.90
C ASP A 41 5.30 -8.86 1.26
N ILE A 42 6.45 -8.22 1.43
CA ILE A 42 7.73 -8.71 0.89
C ILE A 42 8.23 -9.96 1.64
N ASP A 43 7.73 -10.22 2.83
CA ASP A 43 8.01 -11.43 3.60
C ASP A 43 7.15 -12.58 3.08
N GLU A 44 7.75 -13.44 2.25
CA GLU A 44 7.08 -14.63 1.69
C GLU A 44 6.56 -15.56 2.79
N SER A 45 7.24 -15.63 3.95
CA SER A 45 6.80 -16.45 5.08
C SER A 45 5.52 -15.88 5.71
N ARG A 46 5.38 -14.56 5.72
CA ARG A 46 4.17 -13.88 6.15
C ARG A 46 3.00 -14.20 5.23
N ILE A 47 3.22 -14.15 3.92
CA ILE A 47 2.19 -14.47 2.93
C ILE A 47 1.78 -15.94 3.01
N ALA A 48 2.72 -16.86 3.16
CA ALA A 48 2.41 -18.29 3.32
C ALA A 48 1.53 -18.55 4.56
N GLU A 49 1.90 -17.96 5.69
CA GLU A 49 1.15 -18.04 6.94
C GLU A 49 -0.28 -17.50 6.81
N LEU A 50 -0.43 -16.33 6.21
CA LEU A 50 -1.75 -15.72 6.00
C LEU A 50 -2.62 -16.54 5.05
N ARG A 51 -2.04 -17.17 4.02
CA ARG A 51 -2.75 -18.08 3.11
C ARG A 51 -3.24 -19.36 3.80
N GLU A 52 -2.56 -19.78 4.85
CA GLU A 52 -3.00 -20.88 5.72
C GLU A 52 -4.11 -20.45 6.70
N GLY A 53 -4.45 -19.17 6.72
CA GLY A 53 -5.47 -18.60 7.58
C GLY A 53 -5.00 -18.33 9.00
N HIS A 54 -3.71 -18.08 9.19
CA HIS A 54 -3.13 -17.75 10.49
C HIS A 54 -2.46 -16.38 10.47
N ASP A 55 -2.74 -15.59 11.50
CA ASP A 55 -2.14 -14.26 11.71
C ASP A 55 -1.27 -14.26 12.97
N ARG A 56 0.06 -14.28 12.82
CA ARG A 56 1.02 -14.22 13.94
C ARG A 56 0.91 -12.95 14.77
N THR A 57 0.32 -11.88 14.22
CA THR A 57 0.11 -10.62 14.96
C THR A 57 -1.15 -10.64 15.83
N ASN A 58 -2.02 -11.64 15.65
CA ASN A 58 -3.31 -11.80 16.34
C ASN A 58 -4.23 -10.56 16.24
N GLU A 59 -4.12 -9.80 15.15
CA GLU A 59 -5.00 -8.65 14.88
C GLU A 59 -6.27 -9.06 14.15
N VAL A 60 -6.22 -10.17 13.41
CA VAL A 60 -7.35 -10.72 12.67
C VAL A 60 -7.58 -12.16 13.10
N ASP A 61 -8.81 -12.48 13.44
CA ASP A 61 -9.19 -13.86 13.79
C ASP A 61 -9.02 -14.80 12.59
N ASP A 62 -8.57 -16.03 12.84
CA ASP A 62 -8.31 -17.05 11.82
C ASP A 62 -9.53 -17.28 10.91
N ASP A 63 -10.73 -17.31 11.47
CA ASP A 63 -11.96 -17.50 10.70
C ASP A 63 -12.25 -16.29 9.80
N ALA A 64 -12.08 -15.07 10.32
CA ALA A 64 -12.25 -13.85 9.55
C ALA A 64 -11.23 -13.75 8.39
N LEU A 65 -10.01 -14.22 8.63
CA LEU A 65 -8.97 -14.26 7.61
C LEU A 65 -9.29 -15.29 6.51
N ARG A 66 -9.73 -16.50 6.88
CA ARG A 66 -10.11 -17.56 5.93
C ARG A 66 -11.33 -17.21 5.08
N GLU A 67 -12.28 -16.49 5.65
CA GLU A 67 -13.49 -16.04 4.96
C GLU A 67 -13.28 -14.76 4.12
N SER A 68 -12.16 -14.11 4.29
CA SER A 68 -11.84 -12.86 3.57
C SER A 68 -11.63 -13.10 2.08
N ALA A 69 -12.15 -12.18 1.26
CA ALA A 69 -11.88 -12.11 -0.17
C ALA A 69 -10.54 -11.42 -0.51
N LEU A 70 -9.72 -11.11 0.51
CA LEU A 70 -8.42 -10.48 0.32
C LEU A 70 -7.49 -11.37 -0.51
N GLU A 71 -7.00 -10.82 -1.62
CA GLU A 71 -5.92 -11.42 -2.39
C GLU A 71 -4.59 -11.17 -1.66
N LEU A 72 -3.79 -12.22 -1.46
CA LEU A 72 -2.50 -12.14 -0.76
C LEU A 72 -1.37 -12.43 -1.73
N THR A 73 -0.36 -11.57 -1.76
CA THR A 73 0.79 -11.73 -2.65
C THR A 73 2.09 -11.26 -2.03
N ALA A 74 3.19 -11.88 -2.45
CA ALA A 74 4.55 -11.40 -2.24
C ALA A 74 5.16 -10.76 -3.51
N ASP A 75 4.42 -10.79 -4.64
CA ASP A 75 4.86 -10.20 -5.90
C ASP A 75 4.22 -8.83 -6.11
N PRO A 76 5.01 -7.74 -6.13
CA PRO A 76 4.47 -6.41 -6.40
C PRO A 76 3.70 -6.29 -7.72
N ALA A 77 4.02 -7.10 -8.72
CA ALA A 77 3.34 -7.05 -10.02
C ALA A 77 1.83 -7.33 -9.92
N ASP A 78 1.39 -8.10 -8.93
CA ASP A 78 -0.02 -8.39 -8.68
C ASP A 78 -0.81 -7.16 -8.20
N CYS A 79 -0.11 -6.11 -7.76
CA CYS A 79 -0.71 -4.83 -7.36
C CYS A 79 -0.87 -3.84 -8.53
N ALA A 80 -0.45 -4.21 -9.73
CA ALA A 80 -0.54 -3.32 -10.89
C ALA A 80 -2.00 -2.96 -11.20
N GLY A 81 -2.22 -1.73 -11.62
CA GLY A 81 -3.55 -1.25 -12.01
C GLY A 81 -4.48 -0.92 -10.85
N ALA A 82 -3.99 -0.86 -9.61
CA ALA A 82 -4.78 -0.37 -8.49
C ALA A 82 -5.13 1.13 -8.66
N ASP A 83 -6.31 1.50 -8.18
CA ASP A 83 -6.76 2.89 -8.12
C ASP A 83 -6.22 3.59 -6.87
N VAL A 84 -6.03 2.82 -5.81
CA VAL A 84 -5.54 3.29 -4.52
C VAL A 84 -4.44 2.37 -4.03
N TYR A 85 -3.31 2.94 -3.66
CA TYR A 85 -2.21 2.27 -2.98
C TYR A 85 -2.13 2.80 -1.55
N ILE A 86 -2.15 1.91 -0.58
CA ILE A 86 -2.05 2.26 0.85
C ILE A 86 -0.78 1.65 1.40
N VAL A 87 0.15 2.50 1.82
CA VAL A 87 1.45 2.09 2.39
C VAL A 87 1.32 2.03 3.91
N THR A 88 1.47 0.83 4.46
CA THR A 88 1.36 0.51 5.89
C THR A 88 2.60 -0.22 6.40
N VAL A 89 3.74 -0.02 5.77
CA VAL A 89 5.01 -0.62 6.19
C VAL A 89 5.50 -0.04 7.52
N PRO A 90 6.31 -0.79 8.30
CA PRO A 90 6.82 -0.28 9.57
C PRO A 90 7.77 0.90 9.36
N THR A 91 7.82 1.78 10.38
CA THR A 91 8.75 2.90 10.47
C THR A 91 9.55 2.76 11.78
N PRO A 92 10.54 1.86 11.81
CA PRO A 92 11.35 1.65 13.00
C PRO A 92 12.17 2.90 13.32
N VAL A 93 12.63 3.00 14.56
CA VAL A 93 13.59 4.02 14.98
C VAL A 93 14.98 3.40 15.11
N ASP A 94 16.01 4.18 14.80
CA ASP A 94 17.40 3.79 15.01
C ASP A 94 17.82 3.92 16.50
N ALA A 95 19.08 3.60 16.79
CA ALA A 95 19.64 3.68 18.15
C ALA A 95 19.61 5.10 18.73
N ASP A 96 19.50 6.13 17.90
CA ASP A 96 19.42 7.54 18.28
C ASP A 96 17.96 8.06 18.32
N ASN A 97 16.97 7.16 18.27
CA ASN A 97 15.54 7.47 18.17
C ASN A 97 15.15 8.28 16.92
N ARG A 98 15.92 8.16 15.84
CA ARG A 98 15.58 8.78 14.55
C ARG A 98 14.72 7.82 13.74
N PRO A 99 13.65 8.32 13.08
CA PRO A 99 12.85 7.49 12.21
C PRO A 99 13.67 6.92 11.03
N ASP A 100 13.62 5.60 10.84
CA ASP A 100 14.16 4.96 9.65
C ASP A 100 13.09 4.96 8.57
N LEU A 101 13.29 5.75 7.52
CA LEU A 101 12.37 5.88 6.39
C LEU A 101 12.64 4.88 5.26
N ASP A 102 13.68 4.04 5.36
CA ASP A 102 14.03 3.10 4.30
C ASP A 102 12.88 2.17 3.90
N PRO A 103 12.10 1.58 4.82
CA PRO A 103 10.95 0.77 4.45
C PRO A 103 9.87 1.56 3.69
N VAL A 104 9.58 2.79 4.10
CA VAL A 104 8.61 3.67 3.43
C VAL A 104 9.09 4.07 2.05
N LEU A 105 10.35 4.41 1.90
CA LEU A 105 10.96 4.75 0.61
C LEU A 105 11.02 3.55 -0.33
N ALA A 106 11.32 2.36 0.19
CA ALA A 106 11.29 1.12 -0.60
C ALA A 106 9.86 0.83 -1.12
N ALA A 107 8.85 0.96 -0.28
CA ALA A 107 7.46 0.81 -0.67
C ALA A 107 7.05 1.88 -1.70
N THR A 108 7.48 3.12 -1.51
CA THR A 108 7.25 4.22 -2.46
C THR A 108 7.81 3.91 -3.85
N ARG A 109 9.03 3.39 -3.94
CA ARG A 109 9.65 2.95 -5.19
C ARG A 109 8.92 1.78 -5.83
N THR A 110 8.38 0.88 -5.02
CA THR A 110 7.54 -0.22 -5.49
C THR A 110 6.28 0.33 -6.13
N VAL A 111 5.55 1.23 -5.46
CA VAL A 111 4.37 1.89 -6.03
C VAL A 111 4.71 2.65 -7.31
N ALA A 112 5.82 3.38 -7.33
CA ALA A 112 6.25 4.14 -8.50
C ALA A 112 6.34 3.30 -9.78
N LYS A 113 6.78 2.05 -9.67
CA LYS A 113 6.86 1.10 -10.80
C LYS A 113 5.50 0.60 -11.28
N LEU A 114 4.49 0.73 -10.45
CA LEU A 114 3.12 0.26 -10.72
C LEU A 114 2.21 1.36 -11.27
N LEU A 115 2.62 2.63 -11.14
CA LEU A 115 1.88 3.76 -11.68
C LEU A 115 1.90 3.76 -13.21
N SER A 116 0.83 4.28 -13.80
CA SER A 116 0.68 4.38 -15.25
C SER A 116 0.39 5.81 -15.68
N PRO A 117 1.00 6.30 -16.77
CA PRO A 117 0.74 7.65 -17.27
C PRO A 117 -0.69 7.87 -17.78
N GLY A 118 -1.43 6.79 -18.03
CA GLY A 118 -2.81 6.84 -18.55
C GLY A 118 -3.90 6.98 -17.48
N ARG A 119 -3.53 7.03 -16.19
CA ARG A 119 -4.52 7.13 -15.11
C ARG A 119 -3.92 7.84 -13.90
N CYS A 120 -4.78 8.47 -13.11
CA CYS A 120 -4.42 9.04 -11.81
C CYS A 120 -4.70 8.02 -10.72
N ALA A 121 -3.71 7.69 -9.89
CA ALA A 121 -3.88 6.86 -8.70
C ALA A 121 -3.83 7.71 -7.43
N ILE A 122 -4.41 7.18 -6.35
CA ILE A 122 -4.26 7.75 -5.01
C ILE A 122 -3.22 6.92 -4.26
N VAL A 123 -2.23 7.58 -3.65
CA VAL A 123 -1.21 6.93 -2.83
C VAL A 123 -1.29 7.47 -1.41
N CYS A 124 -1.77 6.64 -0.50
CA CYS A 124 -1.94 6.97 0.91
C CYS A 124 -0.82 6.38 1.76
N TYR A 125 -0.31 7.15 2.70
CA TYR A 125 0.71 6.72 3.66
C TYR A 125 0.09 6.64 5.06
N GLU A 126 -0.18 5.42 5.50
CA GLU A 126 -0.69 5.11 6.83
C GLU A 126 0.42 4.62 7.79
N SER A 127 1.66 4.63 7.34
CA SER A 127 2.83 4.41 8.18
C SER A 127 3.00 5.59 9.15
N THR A 128 3.45 5.30 10.37
CA THR A 128 3.71 6.35 11.37
C THR A 128 4.95 7.14 10.98
N VAL A 129 4.75 8.30 10.37
CA VAL A 129 5.80 9.22 9.94
C VAL A 129 5.62 10.59 10.58
N TYR A 130 6.69 11.38 10.66
CA TYR A 130 6.59 12.76 11.16
C TYR A 130 5.93 13.68 10.11
N PRO A 131 5.36 14.82 10.52
CA PRO A 131 4.70 15.76 9.60
C PRO A 131 5.61 16.19 8.45
N GLY A 132 5.07 16.19 7.24
CA GLY A 132 5.77 16.59 6.03
C GLY A 132 6.43 15.45 5.26
N VAL A 133 6.59 14.25 5.84
CA VAL A 133 7.25 13.12 5.13
C VAL A 133 6.50 12.75 3.86
N THR A 134 5.19 12.70 3.89
CA THR A 134 4.39 12.34 2.73
C THR A 134 4.62 13.31 1.57
N GLU A 135 4.55 14.60 1.82
CA GLU A 135 4.64 15.64 0.79
C GLU A 135 6.08 15.97 0.40
N ASP A 136 6.99 16.03 1.38
CA ASP A 136 8.35 16.53 1.17
C ASP A 136 9.37 15.45 0.86
N VAL A 137 9.08 14.19 1.20
CA VAL A 137 9.97 13.04 0.99
C VAL A 137 9.35 12.01 0.04
N CYS A 138 8.18 11.47 0.39
CA CYS A 138 7.56 10.39 -0.40
C CYS A 138 7.07 10.90 -1.77
N GLY A 139 6.43 12.05 -1.83
CA GLY A 139 5.94 12.64 -3.08
C GLY A 139 7.04 12.86 -4.12
N PRO A 140 8.15 13.57 -3.77
CA PRO A 140 9.30 13.73 -4.65
C PRO A 140 9.95 12.41 -5.06
N GLU A 141 10.08 11.45 -4.15
CA GLU A 141 10.61 10.12 -4.46
C GLU A 141 9.71 9.36 -5.44
N LEU A 142 8.40 9.43 -5.23
CA LEU A 142 7.41 8.80 -6.12
C LEU A 142 7.49 9.39 -7.54
N ALA A 143 7.59 10.71 -7.66
CA ALA A 143 7.75 11.39 -8.93
C ALA A 143 9.08 11.04 -9.62
N ALA A 144 10.18 11.05 -8.88
CA ALA A 144 11.51 10.74 -9.43
C ALA A 144 11.61 9.28 -9.89
N ALA A 145 11.09 8.33 -9.11
CA ALA A 145 11.17 6.90 -9.40
C ALA A 145 10.20 6.47 -10.52
N SER A 146 9.05 7.13 -10.66
CA SER A 146 8.05 6.81 -11.69
C SER A 146 8.25 7.58 -12.99
N GLY A 147 8.88 8.75 -12.93
CA GLY A 147 8.93 9.71 -14.05
C GLY A 147 7.58 10.40 -14.30
N LEU A 148 6.66 10.32 -13.35
CA LEU A 148 5.30 10.87 -13.43
C LEU A 148 5.16 12.09 -12.52
N GLU A 149 4.12 12.88 -12.74
CA GLU A 149 3.89 14.14 -12.03
C GLU A 149 2.80 14.00 -10.97
N HIS A 150 3.05 14.53 -9.77
CA HIS A 150 2.02 14.74 -8.76
C HIS A 150 0.93 15.67 -9.31
N GLY A 151 -0.30 15.29 -9.09
CA GLY A 151 -1.45 15.99 -9.64
C GLY A 151 -2.10 15.22 -10.79
N PRO A 152 -1.51 15.22 -11.99
CA PRO A 152 -2.14 14.53 -13.12
C PRO A 152 -2.06 12.99 -13.05
N HIS A 153 -1.01 12.42 -12.43
CA HIS A 153 -0.78 10.98 -12.49
C HIS A 153 -0.94 10.29 -11.15
N PHE A 154 -0.75 11.00 -10.04
CA PHE A 154 -1.03 10.50 -8.69
C PHE A 154 -1.38 11.63 -7.73
N ARG A 155 -2.12 11.30 -6.69
CA ARG A 155 -2.43 12.15 -5.54
C ARG A 155 -1.91 11.50 -4.27
N LEU A 156 -1.56 12.32 -3.29
CA LEU A 156 -1.05 11.88 -1.99
C LEU A 156 -2.12 12.04 -0.92
N GLY A 157 -2.14 11.11 0.05
CA GLY A 157 -2.99 11.14 1.23
C GLY A 157 -2.30 10.51 2.43
#